data_d5e1a17bd26706ed77093781420d08b3
#
_entry.id   d5e1a17bd26706ed77093781420d08b3
#
_cell.length_a   1.000
_cell.length_b   1.000
_cell.length_c   1.000
_cell.angle_alpha   90.00
_cell.angle_beta   90.00
_cell.angle_gamma   90.00
#
_symmetry.space_group_name_H-M   'P 1'
#
loop_
_entity.id
_entity.type
_entity.pdbx_description
1 polymer ?
#
loop_
_entity_poly.entity_id
_entity_poly.type
_entity_poly.pdbx_seq_one_letter_code
_entity_poly.pdbx_strand_id
1 'polypeptide(L)'
;MTSNASQLHDFQFRPARTGDLDALCDIENRSFAIDRLNRRAFKRFVGSETARLIVAENANDAGIAGYVLVIFRRNVALARLYSMAVSPDLRGRGIGGSLIAQAEEISLDFGAPILRLEVSQKNPEAIRLFAANGYREFDLYPDYYPDHSNALRMEKVLVPNAMRLPSPIHFYHQTLPFTCGPAALMMAMNALDHDVELDRNLEIALWREATTIFMTSGHGGCGPLGLALAAHKRDFDAEVLSSRDGPLFVDTVRKPQNREVVELVHYDFARQALDAGISVTTGPFGIAEIEERTKQGKMALVLISQYR
;
A
#
# COMPACT_ATOMS: atom_id res chain seq x y z
N MET A 1 -10.21 -31.62 -10.90
CA MET A 1 -9.86 -30.41 -10.10
C MET A 1 -11.09 -29.90 -9.31
N THR A 2 -11.80 -30.77 -8.58
CA THR A 2 -13.08 -30.45 -7.90
C THR A 2 -13.09 -30.77 -6.41
N SER A 3 -11.90 -30.92 -5.76
CA SER A 3 -11.81 -31.36 -4.36
C SER A 3 -11.57 -30.26 -3.32
N ASN A 4 -11.17 -29.03 -3.73
CA ASN A 4 -10.76 -28.00 -2.74
C ASN A 4 -11.92 -27.11 -2.24
N ALA A 5 -12.99 -26.94 -3.01
CA ALA A 5 -14.09 -26.05 -2.62
C ALA A 5 -14.97 -26.64 -1.49
N SER A 6 -15.15 -27.97 -1.45
CA SER A 6 -16.00 -28.60 -0.44
C SER A 6 -15.36 -28.69 0.96
N GLN A 7 -14.03 -28.65 1.06
CA GLN A 7 -13.30 -28.73 2.34
C GLN A 7 -13.21 -27.40 3.10
N LEU A 8 -13.49 -26.26 2.43
CA LEU A 8 -13.48 -24.95 3.07
C LEU A 8 -14.78 -24.61 3.81
N HIS A 9 -15.88 -25.33 3.53
CA HIS A 9 -17.16 -25.16 4.23
C HIS A 9 -17.10 -25.58 5.72
N ASP A 10 -16.05 -26.29 6.11
CA ASP A 10 -15.87 -26.77 7.49
C ASP A 10 -15.25 -25.68 8.41
N PHE A 11 -14.84 -24.53 7.88
CA PHE A 11 -14.18 -23.48 8.67
C PHE A 11 -14.91 -22.14 8.56
N GLN A 12 -15.08 -21.49 9.73
CA GLN A 12 -15.58 -20.11 9.83
C GLN A 12 -14.44 -19.18 10.24
N PHE A 13 -14.39 -18.01 9.62
CA PHE A 13 -13.40 -17.00 9.94
C PHE A 13 -14.06 -15.91 10.79
N ARG A 14 -13.50 -15.63 11.95
CA ARG A 14 -14.03 -14.64 12.88
C ARG A 14 -12.93 -13.92 13.66
N PRO A 15 -13.20 -12.73 14.20
CA PRO A 15 -12.29 -12.10 15.17
C PRO A 15 -12.02 -13.02 16.36
N ALA A 16 -10.75 -13.03 16.79
CA ALA A 16 -10.35 -13.78 17.99
C ALA A 16 -10.95 -13.18 19.25
N ARG A 17 -11.28 -14.05 20.20
CA ARG A 17 -11.82 -13.72 21.52
C ARG A 17 -10.84 -14.12 22.62
N THR A 18 -11.03 -13.60 23.82
CA THR A 18 -10.18 -13.95 24.98
C THR A 18 -10.16 -15.45 25.28
N GLY A 19 -11.26 -16.15 24.97
CA GLY A 19 -11.34 -17.62 25.11
C GLY A 19 -10.46 -18.42 24.17
N ASP A 20 -9.99 -17.81 23.06
CA ASP A 20 -9.15 -18.49 22.05
C ASP A 20 -7.67 -18.50 22.42
N LEU A 21 -7.27 -17.77 23.47
CA LEU A 21 -5.85 -17.52 23.79
C LEU A 21 -5.03 -18.80 24.02
N ASP A 22 -5.62 -19.84 24.60
CA ASP A 22 -4.91 -21.11 24.84
C ASP A 22 -4.67 -21.86 23.54
N ALA A 23 -5.67 -21.93 22.67
CA ALA A 23 -5.56 -22.54 21.35
C ALA A 23 -4.58 -21.78 20.45
N LEU A 24 -4.59 -20.43 20.48
CA LEU A 24 -3.64 -19.59 19.76
C LEU A 24 -2.19 -19.86 20.21
N CYS A 25 -1.95 -19.95 21.53
CA CYS A 25 -0.64 -20.27 22.07
C CYS A 25 -0.18 -21.68 21.68
N ASP A 26 -1.09 -22.67 21.68
CA ASP A 26 -0.76 -24.03 21.24
C ASP A 26 -0.34 -24.06 19.77
N ILE A 27 -1.13 -23.47 18.89
CA ILE A 27 -0.83 -23.37 17.46
C ILE A 27 0.52 -22.69 17.24
N GLU A 28 0.77 -21.55 17.92
CA GLU A 28 2.02 -20.81 17.84
C GLU A 28 3.22 -21.66 18.24
N ASN A 29 3.12 -22.35 19.41
CA ASN A 29 4.20 -23.19 19.92
C ASN A 29 4.50 -24.39 19.04
N ARG A 30 3.48 -24.94 18.35
CA ARG A 30 3.63 -26.07 17.43
C ARG A 30 4.07 -25.65 16.03
N SER A 31 3.86 -24.39 15.66
CA SER A 31 4.14 -23.89 14.31
C SER A 31 5.52 -23.23 14.20
N PHE A 32 6.00 -22.59 15.26
CA PHE A 32 7.24 -21.82 15.23
C PHE A 32 8.24 -22.34 16.26
N ALA A 33 9.50 -22.46 15.85
CA ALA A 33 10.61 -22.84 16.74
C ALA A 33 11.15 -21.61 17.50
N ILE A 34 11.17 -20.47 16.86
CA ILE A 34 11.72 -19.18 17.32
C ILE A 34 10.71 -18.07 17.06
N ASP A 35 10.92 -16.89 17.64
CA ASP A 35 10.14 -15.67 17.43
C ASP A 35 8.62 -15.87 17.64
N ARG A 36 8.27 -16.43 18.79
CA ARG A 36 6.90 -16.80 19.13
C ARG A 36 6.14 -15.67 19.83
N LEU A 37 4.90 -15.51 19.46
CA LEU A 37 3.95 -14.69 20.21
C LEU A 37 3.55 -15.40 21.51
N ASN A 38 3.73 -14.73 22.62
CA ASN A 38 3.27 -15.23 23.91
C ASN A 38 1.81 -14.82 24.20
N ARG A 39 1.21 -15.45 25.21
CA ARG A 39 -0.18 -15.18 25.63
C ARG A 39 -0.47 -13.69 25.88
N ARG A 40 0.49 -12.96 26.46
CA ARG A 40 0.34 -11.51 26.71
C ARG A 40 0.28 -10.72 25.42
N ALA A 41 1.08 -11.09 24.41
CA ALA A 41 1.05 -10.49 23.09
C ALA A 41 -0.29 -10.73 22.38
N PHE A 42 -0.78 -11.97 22.35
CA PHE A 42 -2.10 -12.28 21.80
C PHE A 42 -3.21 -11.49 22.49
N LYS A 43 -3.22 -11.48 23.85
CA LYS A 43 -4.22 -10.73 24.62
C LYS A 43 -4.25 -9.24 24.26
N ARG A 44 -3.08 -8.63 23.97
CA ARG A 44 -2.98 -7.22 23.54
C ARG A 44 -3.63 -6.98 22.18
N PHE A 45 -3.59 -7.96 21.28
CA PHE A 45 -4.15 -7.83 19.95
C PHE A 45 -5.64 -8.13 19.86
N VAL A 46 -6.18 -8.90 20.80
CA VAL A 46 -7.63 -9.13 20.91
C VAL A 46 -8.33 -7.80 21.24
N GLY A 47 -9.24 -7.36 20.36
CA GLY A 47 -9.95 -6.10 20.52
C GLY A 47 -9.14 -4.83 20.27
N SER A 48 -7.93 -4.92 19.70
CA SER A 48 -7.09 -3.77 19.37
C SER A 48 -7.72 -2.94 18.25
N GLU A 49 -7.63 -1.62 18.35
CA GLU A 49 -8.05 -0.70 17.26
C GLU A 49 -7.09 -0.74 16.06
N THR A 50 -5.81 -1.00 16.30
CA THR A 50 -4.74 -0.97 15.30
C THR A 50 -4.23 -2.35 14.90
N ALA A 51 -4.96 -3.42 15.26
CA ALA A 51 -4.68 -4.77 14.81
C ALA A 51 -5.99 -5.55 14.61
N ARG A 52 -5.92 -6.56 13.75
CA ARG A 52 -6.99 -7.55 13.57
C ARG A 52 -6.37 -8.93 13.71
N LEU A 53 -6.86 -9.68 14.68
CA LEU A 53 -6.52 -11.07 14.90
C LEU A 53 -7.75 -11.91 14.53
N ILE A 54 -7.64 -12.65 13.43
CA ILE A 54 -8.70 -13.51 12.88
C ILE A 54 -8.32 -14.96 13.14
N VAL A 55 -9.27 -15.77 13.54
CA VAL A 55 -9.13 -17.21 13.71
C VAL A 55 -9.96 -17.97 12.67
N ALA A 56 -9.45 -19.09 12.22
CA ALA A 56 -10.19 -20.11 11.49
C ALA A 56 -10.73 -21.14 12.52
N GLU A 57 -12.02 -21.12 12.76
CA GLU A 57 -12.72 -22.00 13.66
C GLU A 57 -13.35 -23.16 12.88
N ASN A 58 -13.15 -24.39 13.34
CA ASN A 58 -13.80 -25.55 12.75
C ASN A 58 -15.29 -25.55 13.13
N ALA A 59 -16.16 -25.58 12.14
CA ALA A 59 -17.61 -25.53 12.34
C ALA A 59 -18.17 -26.75 13.12
N ASN A 60 -17.45 -27.87 13.10
CA ASN A 60 -17.94 -29.13 13.70
C ASN A 60 -17.65 -29.25 15.20
N ASP A 61 -16.51 -28.74 15.67
CA ASP A 61 -16.04 -28.90 17.06
C ASP A 61 -15.63 -27.59 17.74
N ALA A 62 -15.80 -26.47 17.06
CA ALA A 62 -15.38 -25.13 17.50
C ALA A 62 -13.87 -25.02 17.84
N GLY A 63 -13.05 -25.98 17.40
CA GLY A 63 -11.60 -25.95 17.56
C GLY A 63 -10.95 -24.91 16.64
N ILE A 64 -9.90 -24.23 17.13
CA ILE A 64 -9.16 -23.26 16.31
C ILE A 64 -8.16 -23.99 15.43
N ALA A 65 -8.31 -23.86 14.12
CA ALA A 65 -7.48 -24.50 13.10
C ALA A 65 -6.29 -23.63 12.67
N GLY A 66 -6.38 -22.33 12.85
CA GLY A 66 -5.32 -21.38 12.48
C GLY A 66 -5.70 -19.95 12.79
N TYR A 67 -4.77 -19.05 12.57
CA TYR A 67 -4.99 -17.62 12.77
C TYR A 67 -4.17 -16.79 11.80
N VAL A 68 -4.56 -15.51 11.61
CA VAL A 68 -3.79 -14.45 11.00
C VAL A 68 -3.89 -13.18 11.84
N LEU A 69 -2.77 -12.49 12.00
CA LEU A 69 -2.65 -11.22 12.70
C LEU A 69 -2.16 -10.16 11.71
N VAL A 70 -2.99 -9.14 11.51
CA VAL A 70 -2.65 -7.96 10.70
C VAL A 70 -2.56 -6.74 11.59
N ILE A 71 -1.48 -5.96 11.41
CA ILE A 71 -1.24 -4.71 12.15
C ILE A 71 -1.36 -3.53 11.20
N PHE A 72 -2.02 -2.49 11.68
CA PHE A 72 -2.26 -1.24 10.99
C PHE A 72 -1.55 -0.09 11.68
N ARG A 73 -1.20 0.93 10.93
CA ARG A 73 -0.78 2.23 11.46
C ARG A 73 -1.78 3.29 11.03
N ARG A 74 -2.17 4.17 11.94
CA ARG A 74 -3.06 5.29 11.59
C ARG A 74 -2.41 6.14 10.51
N ASN A 75 -3.20 6.56 9.52
CA ASN A 75 -2.77 7.41 8.41
C ASN A 75 -1.64 6.81 7.52
N VAL A 76 -1.53 5.49 7.47
CA VAL A 76 -0.60 4.78 6.58
C VAL A 76 -1.39 3.82 5.73
N ALA A 77 -1.33 4.00 4.42
CA ALA A 77 -2.01 3.16 3.42
C ALA A 77 -1.29 1.81 3.23
N LEU A 78 -0.82 1.22 4.33
CA LEU A 78 -0.09 -0.04 4.36
C LEU A 78 -0.42 -0.81 5.63
N ALA A 79 -0.82 -2.06 5.46
CA ALA A 79 -0.97 -3.04 6.53
C ALA A 79 0.21 -4.01 6.55
N ARG A 80 0.47 -4.60 7.72
CA ARG A 80 1.47 -5.64 7.89
C ARG A 80 0.81 -6.93 8.37
N LEU A 81 0.91 -7.99 7.58
CA LEU A 81 0.64 -9.35 8.06
C LEU A 81 1.79 -9.73 8.99
N TYR A 82 1.51 -9.64 10.30
CA TYR A 82 2.53 -9.76 11.34
C TYR A 82 2.85 -11.20 11.72
N SER A 83 1.81 -12.06 11.81
CA SER A 83 1.96 -13.48 12.06
C SER A 83 0.78 -14.26 11.49
N MET A 84 1.03 -15.47 11.03
CA MET A 84 0.01 -16.39 10.55
C MET A 84 0.46 -17.83 10.77
N ALA A 85 -0.42 -18.65 11.31
CA ALA A 85 -0.16 -20.08 11.45
C ALA A 85 -1.44 -20.91 11.23
N VAL A 86 -1.23 -22.11 10.68
CA VAL A 86 -2.23 -23.17 10.60
C VAL A 86 -1.74 -24.35 11.44
N SER A 87 -2.63 -24.91 12.26
CA SER A 87 -2.33 -26.12 13.04
C SER A 87 -1.65 -27.18 12.15
N PRO A 88 -0.50 -27.73 12.55
CA PRO A 88 0.23 -28.71 11.73
C PRO A 88 -0.65 -29.86 11.22
N ASP A 89 -1.59 -30.34 12.02
CA ASP A 89 -2.48 -31.46 11.67
C ASP A 89 -3.54 -31.10 10.61
N LEU A 90 -3.75 -29.80 10.36
CA LEU A 90 -4.79 -29.29 9.47
C LEU A 90 -4.20 -28.59 8.22
N ARG A 91 -2.87 -28.66 8.04
CA ARG A 91 -2.21 -28.13 6.83
C ARG A 91 -2.66 -28.89 5.57
N GLY A 92 -2.47 -28.25 4.41
CA GLY A 92 -2.86 -28.83 3.12
C GLY A 92 -4.36 -28.76 2.80
N ARG A 93 -5.21 -28.23 3.69
CA ARG A 93 -6.67 -28.09 3.50
C ARG A 93 -7.11 -26.71 2.97
N GLY A 94 -6.20 -25.87 2.51
CA GLY A 94 -6.52 -24.55 1.96
C GLY A 94 -6.71 -23.44 3.01
N ILE A 95 -6.67 -23.74 4.32
CA ILE A 95 -6.91 -22.78 5.42
C ILE A 95 -5.94 -21.58 5.34
N GLY A 96 -4.67 -21.82 5.00
CA GLY A 96 -3.67 -20.77 4.88
C GLY A 96 -4.02 -19.73 3.80
N GLY A 97 -4.48 -20.18 2.62
CA GLY A 97 -4.96 -19.30 1.56
C GLY A 97 -6.18 -18.50 1.97
N SER A 98 -7.12 -19.11 2.68
CA SER A 98 -8.31 -18.42 3.20
C SER A 98 -7.96 -17.38 4.27
N LEU A 99 -7.00 -17.66 5.16
CA LEU A 99 -6.50 -16.69 6.15
C LEU A 99 -5.82 -15.50 5.46
N ILE A 100 -5.08 -15.73 4.36
CA ILE A 100 -4.52 -14.65 3.54
C ILE A 100 -5.64 -13.80 2.94
N ALA A 101 -6.67 -14.43 2.35
CA ALA A 101 -7.82 -13.71 1.79
C ALA A 101 -8.54 -12.84 2.84
N GLN A 102 -8.73 -13.36 4.07
CA GLN A 102 -9.25 -12.56 5.19
C GLN A 102 -8.33 -11.40 5.56
N ALA A 103 -7.02 -11.60 5.57
CA ALA A 103 -6.06 -10.53 5.84
C ALA A 103 -6.11 -9.43 4.76
N GLU A 104 -6.31 -9.80 3.50
CA GLU A 104 -6.45 -8.88 2.37
C GLU A 104 -7.76 -8.07 2.47
N GLU A 105 -8.89 -8.73 2.75
CA GLU A 105 -10.20 -8.10 2.91
C GLU A 105 -10.19 -7.07 4.03
N ILE A 106 -9.76 -7.45 5.24
CA ILE A 106 -9.70 -6.52 6.38
C ILE A 106 -8.68 -5.40 6.18
N SER A 107 -7.66 -5.60 5.36
CA SER A 107 -6.70 -4.54 5.02
C SER A 107 -7.35 -3.49 4.12
N LEU A 108 -8.13 -3.91 3.12
CA LEU A 108 -8.91 -3.01 2.27
C LEU A 108 -9.96 -2.25 3.08
N ASP A 109 -10.71 -2.93 3.95
CA ASP A 109 -11.73 -2.31 4.81
C ASP A 109 -11.13 -1.26 5.76
N PHE A 110 -9.88 -1.46 6.18
CA PHE A 110 -9.15 -0.48 6.99
C PHE A 110 -8.57 0.69 6.17
N GLY A 111 -8.67 0.65 4.84
CA GLY A 111 -8.08 1.64 3.94
C GLY A 111 -6.58 1.44 3.71
N ALA A 112 -6.08 0.23 3.85
CA ALA A 112 -4.69 -0.14 3.59
C ALA A 112 -4.57 -1.02 2.33
N PRO A 113 -4.48 -0.43 1.14
CA PRO A 113 -4.45 -1.16 -0.13
C PRO A 113 -3.14 -1.91 -0.40
N ILE A 114 -2.17 -1.85 0.50
CA ILE A 114 -0.92 -2.60 0.40
C ILE A 114 -0.78 -3.47 1.64
N LEU A 115 -0.58 -4.77 1.45
CA LEU A 115 -0.29 -5.72 2.52
C LEU A 115 1.14 -6.26 2.37
N ARG A 116 1.96 -6.04 3.40
CA ARG A 116 3.36 -6.47 3.49
C ARG A 116 3.55 -7.53 4.54
N LEU A 117 4.56 -8.35 4.34
CA LEU A 117 5.00 -9.35 5.32
C LEU A 117 6.51 -9.57 5.25
N GLU A 118 7.05 -10.14 6.32
CA GLU A 118 8.38 -10.69 6.38
C GLU A 118 8.29 -12.20 6.59
N VAL A 119 9.01 -12.97 5.80
CA VAL A 119 9.06 -14.44 5.87
C VAL A 119 10.50 -14.94 5.86
N SER A 120 10.80 -15.91 6.72
CA SER A 120 12.16 -16.51 6.75
C SER A 120 12.50 -17.16 5.42
N GLN A 121 13.70 -16.89 4.91
CA GLN A 121 14.26 -17.61 3.74
C GLN A 121 14.32 -19.13 3.97
N LYS A 122 14.38 -19.58 5.23
CA LYS A 122 14.35 -20.99 5.60
C LYS A 122 12.95 -21.62 5.56
N ASN A 123 11.92 -20.85 5.24
CA ASN A 123 10.53 -21.34 5.16
C ASN A 123 9.99 -21.33 3.70
N PRO A 124 10.44 -22.27 2.86
CA PRO A 124 10.03 -22.32 1.45
C PRO A 124 8.54 -22.62 1.26
N GLU A 125 7.86 -23.23 2.24
CA GLU A 125 6.44 -23.52 2.17
C GLU A 125 5.61 -22.22 2.28
N ALA A 126 5.95 -21.37 3.25
CA ALA A 126 5.29 -20.07 3.41
C ALA A 126 5.58 -19.15 2.22
N ILE A 127 6.83 -19.11 1.72
CA ILE A 127 7.20 -18.33 0.53
C ILE A 127 6.33 -18.75 -0.66
N ARG A 128 6.22 -20.06 -0.93
CA ARG A 128 5.38 -20.58 -2.02
C ARG A 128 3.90 -20.24 -1.82
N LEU A 129 3.40 -20.31 -0.58
CA LEU A 129 2.02 -19.96 -0.27
C LEU A 129 1.74 -18.49 -0.58
N PHE A 130 2.60 -17.57 -0.12
CA PHE A 130 2.44 -16.15 -0.40
C PHE A 130 2.60 -15.84 -1.90
N ALA A 131 3.58 -16.40 -2.58
CA ALA A 131 3.77 -16.22 -4.02
C ALA A 131 2.56 -16.72 -4.82
N ALA A 132 1.98 -17.89 -4.46
CA ALA A 132 0.77 -18.42 -5.08
C ALA A 132 -0.47 -17.52 -4.84
N ASN A 133 -0.48 -16.70 -3.79
CA ASN A 133 -1.52 -15.69 -3.52
C ASN A 133 -1.18 -14.31 -4.09
N GLY A 134 -0.15 -14.20 -4.96
CA GLY A 134 0.17 -12.97 -5.69
C GLY A 134 1.08 -11.99 -4.96
N TYR A 135 1.68 -12.39 -3.83
CA TYR A 135 2.71 -11.58 -3.18
C TYR A 135 4.01 -11.66 -3.97
N ARG A 136 4.70 -10.53 -4.06
CA ARG A 136 5.99 -10.40 -4.75
C ARG A 136 7.07 -10.01 -3.77
N GLU A 137 8.25 -10.59 -3.92
CA GLU A 137 9.43 -10.16 -3.20
C GLU A 137 9.85 -8.77 -3.69
N PHE A 138 10.20 -7.87 -2.77
CA PHE A 138 10.66 -6.54 -3.10
C PHE A 138 11.92 -6.13 -2.33
N ASP A 139 12.27 -6.83 -1.22
CA ASP A 139 13.42 -6.49 -0.40
C ASP A 139 13.86 -7.68 0.48
N LEU A 140 15.03 -7.58 1.08
CA LEU A 140 15.60 -8.55 2.00
C LEU A 140 16.13 -7.85 3.25
N TYR A 141 15.71 -8.33 4.43
CA TYR A 141 16.34 -7.94 5.69
C TYR A 141 17.37 -8.99 6.11
N PRO A 142 18.67 -8.68 6.04
CA PRO A 142 19.69 -9.58 6.55
C PRO A 142 19.65 -9.65 8.08
N ASP A 143 19.98 -10.81 8.63
CA ASP A 143 20.11 -11.04 10.08
C ASP A 143 18.86 -10.61 10.89
N TYR A 144 17.68 -10.93 10.36
CA TYR A 144 16.41 -10.43 10.91
C TYR A 144 15.90 -11.26 12.09
N TYR A 145 16.03 -12.60 12.02
CA TYR A 145 15.52 -13.51 13.05
C TYR A 145 16.58 -13.81 14.11
N PRO A 146 16.16 -14.23 15.33
CA PRO A 146 17.10 -14.59 16.41
C PRO A 146 18.12 -15.68 16.07
N ASP A 147 17.84 -16.48 15.03
CA ASP A 147 18.77 -17.50 14.50
C ASP A 147 19.65 -16.98 13.36
N HIS A 148 19.77 -15.65 13.24
CA HIS A 148 20.54 -14.96 12.21
C HIS A 148 20.09 -15.25 10.78
N SER A 149 18.88 -15.80 10.58
CA SER A 149 18.33 -15.96 9.25
C SER A 149 17.75 -14.67 8.72
N ASN A 150 17.84 -14.51 7.40
CA ASN A 150 17.30 -13.38 6.69
C ASN A 150 15.78 -13.48 6.56
N ALA A 151 15.10 -12.34 6.49
CA ALA A 151 13.71 -12.27 6.10
C ALA A 151 13.56 -11.74 4.67
N LEU A 152 12.87 -12.49 3.83
CA LEU A 152 12.31 -11.96 2.59
C LEU A 152 11.16 -11.03 2.92
N ARG A 153 11.15 -9.86 2.32
CA ARG A 153 10.03 -8.93 2.38
C ARG A 153 9.17 -9.12 1.14
N MET A 154 7.92 -9.44 1.38
CA MET A 154 6.96 -9.62 0.30
C MET A 154 5.80 -8.65 0.46
N GLU A 155 5.23 -8.20 -0.67
CA GLU A 155 4.07 -7.34 -0.68
C GLU A 155 3.07 -7.72 -1.77
N LYS A 156 1.83 -7.34 -1.54
CA LYS A 156 0.77 -7.39 -2.55
C LYS A 156 -0.01 -6.08 -2.51
N VAL A 157 -0.23 -5.50 -3.68
CA VAL A 157 -1.16 -4.39 -3.85
C VAL A 157 -2.57 -5.01 -3.96
N LEU A 158 -3.41 -4.64 -3.00
CA LEU A 158 -4.79 -5.12 -2.89
C LEU A 158 -5.69 -4.16 -3.67
N VAL A 159 -5.94 -4.47 -4.92
CA VAL A 159 -6.87 -3.68 -5.72
C VAL A 159 -8.26 -4.26 -5.55
N PRO A 160 -9.27 -3.50 -5.07
CA PRO A 160 -10.66 -3.92 -5.09
C PRO A 160 -11.04 -4.37 -6.51
N ASN A 161 -11.77 -5.46 -6.65
CA ASN A 161 -12.21 -5.97 -7.97
C ASN A 161 -12.97 -4.92 -8.79
N ALA A 162 -13.56 -3.92 -8.15
CA ALA A 162 -14.22 -2.78 -8.78
C ALA A 162 -13.26 -1.74 -9.39
N MET A 163 -11.96 -1.79 -9.04
CA MET A 163 -10.91 -0.89 -9.53
C MET A 163 -9.97 -1.56 -10.54
N ARG A 164 -10.40 -2.60 -11.22
CA ARG A 164 -9.65 -3.10 -12.38
C ARG A 164 -9.73 -2.04 -13.46
N LEU A 165 -8.67 -1.28 -13.58
CA LEU A 165 -8.48 -0.36 -14.69
C LEU A 165 -8.61 -1.14 -16.02
N PRO A 166 -9.23 -0.54 -17.04
CA PRO A 166 -9.40 -1.19 -18.36
C PRO A 166 -8.07 -1.53 -19.03
N SER A 167 -6.96 -0.94 -18.57
CA SER A 167 -5.61 -1.20 -19.08
C SER A 167 -4.64 -1.45 -17.92
N PRO A 168 -3.70 -2.40 -18.06
CA PRO A 168 -2.67 -2.60 -17.06
C PRO A 168 -1.77 -1.37 -17.02
N ILE A 169 -1.65 -0.73 -15.84
CA ILE A 169 -0.65 0.31 -15.63
C ILE A 169 0.72 -0.37 -15.65
N HIS A 170 1.56 0.01 -16.59
CA HIS A 170 2.95 -0.43 -16.62
C HIS A 170 3.70 0.25 -15.48
N PHE A 171 4.18 -0.56 -14.54
CA PHE A 171 4.90 -0.03 -13.39
C PHE A 171 6.30 0.45 -13.78
N TYR A 172 6.58 1.71 -13.47
CA TYR A 172 7.90 2.32 -13.60
C TYR A 172 8.48 2.60 -12.21
N HIS A 173 9.64 2.03 -11.92
CA HIS A 173 10.35 2.30 -10.68
C HIS A 173 11.14 3.60 -10.80
N GLN A 174 10.81 4.62 -9.97
CA GLN A 174 11.56 5.86 -9.95
C GLN A 174 13.07 5.62 -9.78
N THR A 175 13.88 6.34 -10.54
CA THR A 175 15.34 6.13 -10.52
C THR A 175 16.04 6.98 -9.47
N LEU A 176 15.36 7.99 -8.91
CA LEU A 176 15.90 8.91 -7.91
C LEU A 176 14.90 9.05 -6.73
N PRO A 177 15.40 9.29 -5.48
CA PRO A 177 14.55 9.33 -4.28
C PRO A 177 13.47 10.43 -4.27
N PHE A 178 13.54 11.41 -5.16
CA PHE A 178 12.68 12.60 -5.19
C PHE A 178 11.79 12.69 -6.44
N THR A 179 11.80 11.68 -7.31
CA THR A 179 11.06 11.68 -8.59
C THR A 179 9.76 10.85 -8.53
N CYS A 180 9.18 10.64 -7.35
CA CYS A 180 7.93 9.89 -7.21
C CYS A 180 6.76 10.51 -7.99
N GLY A 181 6.63 11.84 -7.99
CA GLY A 181 5.61 12.56 -8.76
C GLY A 181 5.78 12.36 -10.28
N PRO A 182 6.94 12.64 -10.85
CA PRO A 182 7.26 12.33 -12.23
C PRO A 182 7.00 10.88 -12.63
N ALA A 183 7.49 9.91 -11.85
CA ALA A 183 7.27 8.50 -12.14
C ALA A 183 5.76 8.12 -12.13
N ALA A 184 5.00 8.66 -11.17
CA ALA A 184 3.55 8.46 -11.14
C ALA A 184 2.85 9.11 -12.34
N LEU A 185 3.29 10.31 -12.75
CA LEU A 185 2.74 10.98 -13.93
C LEU A 185 3.06 10.20 -15.22
N MET A 186 4.28 9.71 -15.38
CA MET A 186 4.65 8.85 -16.52
C MET A 186 3.76 7.61 -16.62
N MET A 187 3.55 6.91 -15.50
CA MET A 187 2.67 5.73 -15.47
C MET A 187 1.23 6.08 -15.83
N ALA A 188 0.72 7.23 -15.39
CA ALA A 188 -0.61 7.69 -15.73
C ALA A 188 -0.74 8.05 -17.21
N MET A 189 0.23 8.78 -17.77
CA MET A 189 0.28 9.11 -19.19
C MET A 189 0.37 7.86 -20.06
N ASN A 190 1.27 6.92 -19.74
CA ASN A 190 1.39 5.66 -20.47
C ASN A 190 0.12 4.80 -20.40
N ALA A 191 -0.65 4.86 -19.31
CA ALA A 191 -1.92 4.14 -19.21
C ALA A 191 -3.03 4.75 -20.08
N LEU A 192 -2.95 6.05 -20.36
CA LEU A 192 -3.87 6.77 -21.25
C LEU A 192 -3.42 6.73 -22.71
N ASP A 193 -2.11 6.75 -22.93
CA ASP A 193 -1.47 6.69 -24.24
C ASP A 193 -0.22 5.80 -24.17
N HIS A 194 -0.31 4.61 -24.76
CA HIS A 194 0.77 3.61 -24.70
C HIS A 194 2.02 4.00 -25.49
N ASP A 195 1.99 5.05 -26.31
CA ASP A 195 3.13 5.58 -27.04
C ASP A 195 4.05 6.40 -26.13
N VAL A 196 3.62 6.76 -24.93
CA VAL A 196 4.47 7.40 -23.91
C VAL A 196 5.48 6.41 -23.37
N GLU A 197 6.75 6.58 -23.70
CA GLU A 197 7.82 5.71 -23.21
C GLU A 197 8.13 5.99 -21.72
N LEU A 198 8.26 4.92 -20.95
CA LEU A 198 8.62 4.97 -19.52
C LEU A 198 10.15 4.89 -19.39
N ASP A 199 10.82 6.02 -19.54
CA ASP A 199 12.28 6.08 -19.48
C ASP A 199 12.80 7.13 -18.47
N ARG A 200 14.10 7.05 -18.20
CA ARG A 200 14.76 7.96 -17.26
C ARG A 200 14.83 9.40 -17.77
N ASN A 201 14.86 9.61 -19.08
CA ASN A 201 14.97 10.95 -19.66
C ASN A 201 13.65 11.69 -19.44
N LEU A 202 12.52 11.03 -19.67
CA LEU A 202 11.20 11.59 -19.40
C LEU A 202 11.02 11.85 -17.89
N GLU A 203 11.45 10.91 -17.01
CA GLU A 203 11.41 11.11 -15.56
C GLU A 203 12.11 12.42 -15.13
N ILE A 204 13.33 12.65 -15.62
CA ILE A 204 14.11 13.84 -15.29
C ILE A 204 13.52 15.09 -15.93
N ALA A 205 13.01 15.01 -17.16
CA ALA A 205 12.35 16.14 -17.82
C ALA A 205 11.12 16.59 -17.02
N LEU A 206 10.24 15.68 -16.65
CA LEU A 206 9.06 15.96 -15.83
C LEU A 206 9.43 16.52 -14.46
N TRP A 207 10.48 16.00 -13.81
CA TRP A 207 10.96 16.55 -12.55
C TRP A 207 11.41 18.00 -12.69
N ARG A 208 12.20 18.32 -13.71
CA ARG A 208 12.68 19.69 -13.96
C ARG A 208 11.55 20.68 -14.25
N GLU A 209 10.50 20.22 -14.91
CA GLU A 209 9.34 21.05 -15.27
C GLU A 209 8.38 21.26 -14.07
N ALA A 210 8.25 20.28 -13.21
CA ALA A 210 7.24 20.25 -12.16
C ALA A 210 7.78 20.52 -10.76
N THR A 211 9.12 20.68 -10.58
CA THR A 211 9.68 20.89 -9.26
C THR A 211 9.29 22.25 -8.68
N THR A 212 8.77 22.25 -7.46
CA THR A 212 8.39 23.45 -6.72
C THR A 212 9.47 23.94 -5.76
N ILE A 213 10.53 23.17 -5.57
CA ILE A 213 11.57 23.46 -4.57
C ILE A 213 12.94 23.33 -5.21
N PHE A 214 13.58 24.46 -5.50
CA PHE A 214 14.99 24.50 -5.82
C PHE A 214 15.79 24.52 -4.52
N MET A 215 16.48 23.42 -4.21
CA MET A 215 17.19 23.29 -2.95
C MET A 215 18.69 23.45 -3.10
N THR A 216 19.27 24.27 -2.27
CA THR A 216 20.74 24.39 -2.09
C THR A 216 21.34 23.20 -1.32
N SER A 217 20.51 22.31 -0.72
CA SER A 217 20.96 21.19 0.08
C SER A 217 20.06 19.96 0.04
N GLY A 218 19.30 19.76 -1.03
CA GLY A 218 18.41 18.60 -1.18
C GLY A 218 17.63 18.68 -2.48
N HIS A 219 17.01 17.57 -2.85
CA HIS A 219 16.27 17.45 -4.09
C HIS A 219 14.79 17.80 -3.84
N GLY A 220 14.25 18.73 -4.59
CA GLY A 220 12.86 19.17 -4.46
C GLY A 220 11.87 18.16 -5.02
N GLY A 221 10.76 17.98 -4.33
CA GLY A 221 9.60 17.25 -4.83
C GLY A 221 8.81 18.08 -5.87
N CYS A 222 7.84 17.43 -6.51
CA CYS A 222 6.93 18.08 -7.44
C CYS A 222 5.58 18.34 -6.78
N GLY A 223 5.02 19.52 -7.03
CA GLY A 223 3.66 19.85 -6.62
C GLY A 223 2.62 19.49 -7.68
N PRO A 224 1.33 19.41 -7.32
CA PRO A 224 0.27 19.04 -8.24
C PRO A 224 0.13 19.98 -9.43
N LEU A 225 0.29 21.29 -9.23
CA LEU A 225 0.23 22.29 -10.32
C LEU A 225 1.35 22.08 -11.35
N GLY A 226 2.59 21.86 -10.90
CA GLY A 226 3.71 21.59 -11.80
C GLY A 226 3.52 20.29 -12.58
N LEU A 227 3.01 19.23 -11.95
CA LEU A 227 2.72 17.96 -12.62
C LEU A 227 1.58 18.11 -13.64
N ALA A 228 0.52 18.84 -13.31
CA ALA A 228 -0.58 19.13 -14.23
C ALA A 228 -0.11 19.92 -15.44
N LEU A 229 0.72 20.95 -15.25
CA LEU A 229 1.33 21.71 -16.35
C LEU A 229 2.25 20.85 -17.23
N ALA A 230 3.03 19.95 -16.62
CA ALA A 230 3.90 19.03 -17.36
C ALA A 230 3.11 18.01 -18.18
N ALA A 231 1.95 17.56 -17.70
CA ALA A 231 1.01 16.74 -18.44
C ALA A 231 0.37 17.52 -19.60
N HIS A 232 -0.13 18.73 -19.32
CA HIS A 232 -0.76 19.60 -20.32
C HIS A 232 0.18 19.94 -21.49
N LYS A 233 1.47 20.18 -21.22
CA LYS A 233 2.50 20.40 -22.26
C LYS A 233 2.70 19.19 -23.20
N ARG A 234 2.16 18.04 -22.83
CA ARG A 234 2.20 16.79 -23.59
C ARG A 234 0.81 16.36 -24.08
N ASP A 235 -0.06 17.37 -24.25
CA ASP A 235 -1.42 17.21 -24.79
C ASP A 235 -2.36 16.33 -23.94
N PHE A 236 -2.07 16.16 -22.63
CA PHE A 236 -3.00 15.53 -21.71
C PHE A 236 -3.87 16.57 -21.00
N ASP A 237 -5.17 16.32 -20.96
CA ASP A 237 -6.08 17.09 -20.14
C ASP A 237 -5.82 16.82 -18.64
N ALA A 238 -5.64 17.89 -17.87
CA ALA A 238 -5.34 17.80 -16.46
C ALA A 238 -6.29 18.66 -15.63
N GLU A 239 -6.62 18.19 -14.44
CA GLU A 239 -7.31 18.95 -13.40
C GLU A 239 -6.60 18.76 -12.06
N VAL A 240 -6.68 19.75 -11.19
CA VAL A 240 -6.07 19.69 -9.85
C VAL A 240 -7.16 19.83 -8.79
N LEU A 241 -7.20 18.88 -7.87
CA LEU A 241 -8.03 18.93 -6.66
C LEU A 241 -7.11 19.12 -5.46
N SER A 242 -7.32 20.18 -4.68
CA SER A 242 -6.55 20.47 -3.48
C SER A 242 -7.45 20.57 -2.26
N SER A 243 -7.11 19.90 -1.17
CA SER A 243 -7.87 19.99 0.09
C SER A 243 -7.68 21.32 0.80
N ARG A 244 -6.72 22.14 0.38
CA ARG A 244 -6.44 23.47 0.94
C ARG A 244 -5.95 24.41 -0.14
N ASP A 245 -6.14 25.69 0.09
CA ASP A 245 -5.62 26.75 -0.75
C ASP A 245 -4.13 27.04 -0.44
N GLY A 246 -3.40 27.56 -1.43
CA GLY A 246 -2.01 27.98 -1.31
C GLY A 246 -0.97 26.85 -1.41
N PRO A 247 0.30 27.20 -1.18
CA PRO A 247 1.43 26.31 -1.41
C PRO A 247 1.46 25.13 -0.43
N LEU A 248 1.64 23.93 -0.97
CA LEU A 248 1.80 22.72 -0.18
C LEU A 248 3.22 22.67 0.42
N PHE A 249 3.33 22.07 1.62
CA PHE A 249 4.60 21.81 2.31
C PHE A 249 5.40 23.03 2.78
N VAL A 250 4.92 24.25 2.67
CA VAL A 250 5.61 25.46 3.17
C VAL A 250 5.99 25.32 4.65
N ASP A 251 5.10 24.72 5.46
CA ASP A 251 5.31 24.51 6.89
C ASP A 251 6.50 23.57 7.20
N THR A 252 6.88 22.73 6.23
CA THR A 252 8.02 21.80 6.38
C THR A 252 9.37 22.47 6.05
N VAL A 253 9.34 23.63 5.42
CA VAL A 253 10.55 24.35 5.01
C VAL A 253 11.09 25.18 6.17
N ARG A 254 12.30 24.83 6.67
CA ARG A 254 12.88 25.44 7.87
C ARG A 254 13.42 26.85 7.65
N LYS A 255 14.01 27.14 6.46
CA LYS A 255 14.63 28.43 6.17
C LYS A 255 13.61 29.41 5.59
N PRO A 256 13.44 30.63 6.16
CA PRO A 256 12.46 31.63 5.65
C PRO A 256 12.65 31.97 4.17
N GLN A 257 13.90 32.16 3.73
CA GLN A 257 14.22 32.45 2.33
C GLN A 257 13.75 31.34 1.35
N ASN A 258 13.81 30.10 1.79
CA ASN A 258 13.33 28.97 0.96
C ASN A 258 11.80 28.91 0.95
N ARG A 259 11.12 29.36 2.00
CA ARG A 259 9.65 29.48 2.03
C ARG A 259 9.15 30.47 0.98
N GLU A 260 9.78 31.65 0.92
CA GLU A 260 9.47 32.67 -0.09
C GLU A 260 9.61 32.12 -1.51
N VAL A 261 10.67 31.36 -1.80
CA VAL A 261 10.85 30.72 -3.12
C VAL A 261 9.74 29.71 -3.41
N VAL A 262 9.34 28.89 -2.43
CA VAL A 262 8.23 27.91 -2.61
C VAL A 262 6.93 28.63 -2.91
N GLU A 263 6.64 29.74 -2.22
CA GLU A 263 5.45 30.54 -2.44
C GLU A 263 5.46 31.18 -3.85
N LEU A 264 6.57 31.81 -4.24
CA LEU A 264 6.73 32.41 -5.56
C LEU A 264 6.53 31.38 -6.68
N VAL A 265 7.14 30.21 -6.58
CA VAL A 265 6.99 29.14 -7.59
C VAL A 265 5.56 28.58 -7.60
N HIS A 266 4.93 28.44 -6.45
CA HIS A 266 3.55 27.99 -6.38
C HIS A 266 2.61 28.97 -7.11
N TYR A 267 2.70 30.25 -6.83
CA TYR A 267 1.85 31.26 -7.47
C TYR A 267 2.15 31.41 -8.97
N ASP A 268 3.40 31.22 -9.38
CA ASP A 268 3.74 31.20 -10.80
C ASP A 268 3.11 30.01 -11.51
N PHE A 269 3.19 28.81 -10.93
CA PHE A 269 2.50 27.63 -11.48
C PHE A 269 0.97 27.78 -11.46
N ALA A 270 0.39 28.38 -10.41
CA ALA A 270 -1.05 28.64 -10.36
C ALA A 270 -1.50 29.58 -11.50
N ARG A 271 -0.73 30.64 -11.77
CA ARG A 271 -0.96 31.53 -12.91
C ARG A 271 -0.83 30.79 -14.24
N GLN A 272 0.23 30.02 -14.45
CA GLN A 272 0.42 29.23 -15.68
C GLN A 272 -0.71 28.22 -15.87
N ALA A 273 -1.20 27.56 -14.81
CA ALA A 273 -2.31 26.62 -14.87
C ALA A 273 -3.62 27.34 -15.29
N LEU A 274 -3.87 28.53 -14.76
CA LEU A 274 -5.01 29.36 -15.15
C LEU A 274 -4.92 29.76 -16.64
N ASP A 275 -3.77 30.24 -17.08
CA ASP A 275 -3.53 30.65 -18.47
C ASP A 275 -3.68 29.47 -19.45
N ALA A 276 -3.32 28.25 -19.00
CA ALA A 276 -3.47 27.00 -19.74
C ALA A 276 -4.90 26.41 -19.69
N GLY A 277 -5.83 27.02 -18.93
CA GLY A 277 -7.18 26.51 -18.77
C GLY A 277 -7.30 25.26 -17.90
N ILE A 278 -6.27 24.93 -17.12
CA ILE A 278 -6.28 23.79 -16.18
C ILE A 278 -7.21 24.11 -15.03
N SER A 279 -8.22 23.26 -14.81
CA SER A 279 -9.15 23.41 -13.69
C SER A 279 -8.45 23.12 -12.36
N VAL A 280 -8.50 24.09 -11.43
CA VAL A 280 -8.00 23.94 -10.07
C VAL A 280 -9.15 24.14 -9.09
N THR A 281 -9.52 23.09 -8.39
CA THR A 281 -10.62 23.11 -7.41
C THR A 281 -10.05 22.94 -6.00
N THR A 282 -10.37 23.87 -5.11
CA THR A 282 -10.00 23.80 -3.69
C THR A 282 -11.23 23.47 -2.85
N GLY A 283 -11.10 22.52 -1.94
CA GLY A 283 -12.17 22.15 -1.02
C GLY A 283 -12.01 20.74 -0.46
N PRO A 284 -12.90 20.34 0.45
CA PRO A 284 -12.89 18.96 0.92
C PRO A 284 -13.31 18.04 -0.22
N PHE A 285 -12.50 17.03 -0.48
CA PHE A 285 -12.82 15.94 -1.40
C PHE A 285 -12.46 14.60 -0.78
N GLY A 286 -13.12 13.55 -1.18
CA GLY A 286 -12.94 12.20 -0.67
C GLY A 286 -12.76 11.18 -1.79
N ILE A 287 -12.84 9.92 -1.42
CA ILE A 287 -12.70 8.81 -2.37
C ILE A 287 -13.79 8.84 -3.46
N ALA A 288 -15.00 9.28 -3.10
CA ALA A 288 -16.13 9.32 -4.04
C ALA A 288 -15.87 10.22 -5.26
N GLU A 289 -15.23 11.37 -5.06
CA GLU A 289 -14.86 12.28 -6.15
C GLU A 289 -13.76 11.70 -7.05
N ILE A 290 -12.84 10.92 -6.47
CA ILE A 290 -11.81 10.22 -7.23
C ILE A 290 -12.43 9.08 -8.04
N GLU A 291 -13.33 8.29 -7.43
CA GLU A 291 -14.03 7.21 -8.10
C GLU A 291 -14.87 7.70 -9.29
N GLU A 292 -15.56 8.81 -9.12
CA GLU A 292 -16.38 9.38 -10.19
C GLU A 292 -15.53 9.77 -11.41
N ARG A 293 -14.37 10.38 -11.18
CA ARG A 293 -13.45 10.76 -12.25
C ARG A 293 -12.78 9.56 -12.91
N THR A 294 -12.43 8.55 -12.15
CA THR A 294 -11.86 7.31 -12.71
C THR A 294 -12.88 6.53 -13.53
N LYS A 295 -14.17 6.54 -13.16
CA LYS A 295 -15.26 5.99 -13.99
C LYS A 295 -15.41 6.73 -15.32
N GLN A 296 -15.05 8.00 -15.37
CA GLN A 296 -15.02 8.82 -16.59
C GLN A 296 -13.75 8.60 -17.44
N GLY A 297 -12.91 7.62 -17.08
CA GLY A 297 -11.67 7.30 -17.81
C GLY A 297 -10.47 8.16 -17.44
N LYS A 298 -10.56 8.98 -16.38
CA LYS A 298 -9.43 9.79 -15.91
C LYS A 298 -8.51 8.97 -15.01
N MET A 299 -7.23 9.29 -15.05
CA MET A 299 -6.21 8.74 -14.15
C MET A 299 -6.00 9.69 -12.97
N ALA A 300 -6.05 9.16 -11.75
CA ALA A 300 -5.84 9.94 -10.53
C ALA A 300 -4.43 9.77 -9.98
N LEU A 301 -3.68 10.88 -9.88
CA LEU A 301 -2.44 10.97 -9.11
C LEU A 301 -2.77 11.52 -7.73
N VAL A 302 -2.53 10.74 -6.68
CA VAL A 302 -2.86 11.15 -5.31
C VAL A 302 -1.57 11.42 -4.54
N LEU A 303 -1.43 12.67 -4.07
CA LEU A 303 -0.34 13.04 -3.18
C LEU A 303 -0.71 12.66 -1.74
N ILE A 304 0.03 11.72 -1.16
CA ILE A 304 -0.14 11.29 0.22
C ILE A 304 1.08 11.64 1.06
N SER A 305 0.86 12.09 2.29
CA SER A 305 1.96 12.33 3.23
C SER A 305 2.35 11.01 3.91
N GLN A 306 3.64 10.67 3.88
CA GLN A 306 4.17 9.53 4.63
C GLN A 306 4.43 9.87 6.11
N TYR A 307 4.36 11.16 6.47
CA TYR A 307 4.70 11.68 7.78
C TYR A 307 3.49 12.35 8.42
N ARG A 308 2.69 11.55 9.13
CA ARG A 308 1.81 12.04 10.20
C ARG A 308 1.66 11.01 11.30
#